data_33bfaee93cbcffb651c908d2f5929917
#
_entry.id   33bfaee93cbcffb651c908d2f5929917
#
_cell.length_a   1.000
_cell.length_b   1.000
_cell.length_c   1.000
_cell.angle_alpha   90.00
_cell.angle_beta   90.00
_cell.angle_gamma   90.00
#
_symmetry.space_group_name_H-M   'P 1'
#
loop_
_entity.id
_entity.type
_entity.pdbx_description
1 polymer ?
#
loop_
_entity_poly.entity_id
_entity_poly.type
_entity_poly.pdbx_seq_one_letter_code
_entity_poly.pdbx_strand_id
1 'polypeptide(L)'
;MNPTQIGVLTINFGEPDEPTQEKVTPFLERIFLQNSGLEPGQEAISRAKKLAENRAPGLIEEYESIGGSPLNKQAQYQSDLLEAELRSRGLDATTYEAYQFTEPSIISAVQKARADGVGHLIALPVYPICGRSTTVAALEAVRVALTEENWGPRYSAISGWHHHPGYRSFRAEHISGYLSEHNLDLNDPETLLYFSVHGTPIQFLNEGNRYDRYVEEHCKMVAAELGTSRFEVGFQNHTNRRIAWTQPDNENAIEARDETNLVIVPIAFMHEQSETLSELDLELRSFTEGLGKSFNRVPVPHDDERFVGFLATLVEDLLTGDLSTTPTVKDETLSLKQCRCAAIPGVYCANAGRDLPPSPYAVPNDR
;
A
#
# COMPACT_ATOMS: atom_id res chain seq x y z
N MET A 1 23.62 25.56 -15.39
CA MET A 1 22.16 25.35 -15.35
C MET A 1 21.80 25.34 -13.88
N ASN A 2 20.83 26.12 -13.43
CA ASN A 2 20.33 25.95 -12.07
C ASN A 2 19.83 24.50 -11.91
N PRO A 3 20.13 23.84 -10.79
CA PRO A 3 19.57 22.50 -10.54
C PRO A 3 18.06 22.59 -10.68
N THR A 4 17.47 21.64 -11.37
CA THR A 4 16.02 21.59 -11.55
C THR A 4 15.43 21.21 -10.20
N GLN A 5 14.60 22.06 -9.62
CA GLN A 5 13.91 21.77 -8.36
C GLN A 5 13.09 20.48 -8.50
N ILE A 6 13.30 19.56 -7.56
CA ILE A 6 12.63 18.26 -7.51
C ILE A 6 11.42 18.35 -6.59
N GLY A 7 10.28 17.91 -7.07
CA GLY A 7 9.09 17.69 -6.24
C GLY A 7 8.84 16.18 -6.06
N VAL A 8 8.67 15.72 -4.84
CA VAL A 8 8.31 14.34 -4.54
C VAL A 8 6.89 14.28 -4.00
N LEU A 9 5.95 13.73 -4.76
CA LEU A 9 4.60 13.45 -4.29
C LEU A 9 4.62 12.17 -3.45
N THR A 10 4.49 12.28 -2.13
CA THR A 10 4.30 11.14 -1.23
C THR A 10 2.81 10.81 -1.19
N ILE A 11 2.40 9.73 -1.86
CA ILE A 11 0.98 9.43 -2.06
C ILE A 11 0.54 8.31 -1.13
N ASN A 12 -0.47 8.59 -0.33
CA ASN A 12 -1.07 7.67 0.62
C ASN A 12 -2.59 7.53 0.37
N PHE A 13 -3.22 6.59 1.08
CA PHE A 13 -4.66 6.34 1.00
C PHE A 13 -5.44 7.56 1.47
N GLY A 14 -5.11 8.05 2.66
CA GLY A 14 -5.80 9.13 3.35
C GLY A 14 -7.05 8.64 4.04
N GLU A 15 -7.19 8.97 5.32
CA GLU A 15 -8.38 8.68 6.13
C GLU A 15 -8.93 9.98 6.75
N PRO A 16 -10.22 10.04 7.11
CA PRO A 16 -10.78 11.17 7.80
C PRO A 16 -10.05 11.47 9.11
N ASP A 17 -9.67 12.71 9.31
CA ASP A 17 -9.00 13.20 10.52
C ASP A 17 -9.94 13.28 11.74
N GLU A 18 -11.25 13.31 11.49
CA GLU A 18 -12.30 13.32 12.49
C GLU A 18 -13.41 12.31 12.15
N PRO A 19 -13.92 11.54 13.12
CA PRO A 19 -14.99 10.56 12.91
C PRO A 19 -16.37 11.23 12.82
N THR A 20 -16.55 12.14 11.87
CA THR A 20 -17.80 12.85 11.67
C THR A 20 -18.47 12.48 10.34
N GLN A 21 -19.80 12.56 10.29
CA GLN A 21 -20.56 12.31 9.06
C GLN A 21 -20.07 13.19 7.90
N GLU A 22 -19.70 14.44 8.20
CA GLU A 22 -19.20 15.41 7.21
C GLU A 22 -17.88 14.96 6.57
N LYS A 23 -17.01 14.33 7.33
CA LYS A 23 -15.69 13.84 6.86
C LYS A 23 -15.75 12.44 6.28
N VAL A 24 -16.47 11.53 6.94
CA VAL A 24 -16.51 10.10 6.58
C VAL A 24 -17.36 9.82 5.33
N THR A 25 -18.48 10.51 5.15
CA THR A 25 -19.34 10.24 3.99
C THR A 25 -18.65 10.59 2.66
N PRO A 26 -18.06 11.78 2.46
CA PRO A 26 -17.34 12.08 1.22
C PRO A 26 -16.13 11.18 0.97
N PHE A 27 -15.43 10.75 2.01
CA PHE A 27 -14.35 9.78 1.93
C PHE A 27 -14.83 8.46 1.34
N LEU A 28 -15.91 7.91 1.90
CA LEU A 28 -16.52 6.68 1.39
C LEU A 28 -17.07 6.82 -0.04
N GLU A 29 -17.67 7.97 -0.37
CA GLU A 29 -18.14 8.24 -1.73
C GLU A 29 -17.00 8.11 -2.75
N ARG A 30 -15.83 8.69 -2.46
CA ARG A 30 -14.64 8.61 -3.32
C ARG A 30 -14.15 7.17 -3.49
N ILE A 31 -14.10 6.39 -2.39
CA ILE A 31 -13.73 4.96 -2.43
C ILE A 31 -14.70 4.15 -3.30
N PHE A 32 -16.01 4.32 -3.08
CA PHE A 32 -17.02 3.57 -3.83
C PHE A 32 -17.06 3.98 -5.31
N LEU A 33 -16.81 5.25 -5.60
CA LEU A 33 -16.72 5.74 -6.97
C LEU A 33 -15.50 5.16 -7.71
N GLN A 34 -14.33 5.14 -7.07
CA GLN A 34 -13.12 4.53 -7.64
C GLN A 34 -13.34 3.05 -7.96
N ASN A 35 -14.07 2.34 -7.11
CA ASN A 35 -14.33 0.91 -7.24
C ASN A 35 -15.66 0.58 -7.93
N SER A 36 -16.32 1.54 -8.57
CA SER A 36 -17.65 1.39 -9.19
C SER A 36 -17.71 0.32 -10.29
N GLY A 37 -16.59 0.03 -10.95
CA GLY A 37 -16.49 -1.02 -11.97
C GLY A 37 -16.62 -2.45 -11.44
N LEU A 38 -16.52 -2.68 -10.14
CA LEU A 38 -16.66 -4.01 -9.52
C LEU A 38 -18.11 -4.53 -9.57
N GLU A 39 -19.08 -3.65 -9.67
CA GLU A 39 -20.50 -4.00 -9.72
C GLU A 39 -21.22 -3.20 -10.80
N PRO A 40 -21.18 -3.63 -12.06
CA PRO A 40 -21.80 -2.91 -13.18
C PRO A 40 -23.33 -2.90 -13.08
N GLY A 41 -23.96 -1.87 -13.64
CA GLY A 41 -25.41 -1.83 -13.88
C GLY A 41 -26.21 -0.73 -13.18
N GLN A 42 -25.59 0.13 -12.38
CA GLN A 42 -26.22 1.33 -11.79
C GLN A 42 -25.40 2.58 -12.13
N GLU A 43 -26.03 3.76 -12.07
CA GLU A 43 -25.30 5.01 -12.15
C GLU A 43 -24.25 5.06 -11.01
N ALA A 44 -22.96 5.09 -11.37
CA ALA A 44 -21.85 4.95 -10.44
C ALA A 44 -21.92 6.00 -9.31
N ILE A 45 -22.25 7.24 -9.62
CA ILE A 45 -22.29 8.35 -8.66
C ILE A 45 -23.41 8.16 -7.64
N SER A 46 -24.66 7.93 -8.09
CA SER A 46 -25.80 7.78 -7.19
C SER A 46 -25.66 6.55 -6.28
N ARG A 47 -25.06 5.49 -6.82
CA ARG A 47 -24.75 4.29 -6.05
C ARG A 47 -23.66 4.52 -5.01
N ALA A 48 -22.54 5.15 -5.37
CA ALA A 48 -21.44 5.46 -4.46
C ALA A 48 -21.96 6.28 -3.27
N LYS A 49 -22.78 7.31 -3.53
CA LYS A 49 -23.39 8.12 -2.49
C LYS A 49 -24.25 7.30 -1.54
N LYS A 50 -25.16 6.48 -2.06
CA LYS A 50 -26.03 5.63 -1.23
C LYS A 50 -25.24 4.63 -0.39
N LEU A 51 -24.18 4.02 -0.94
CA LEU A 51 -23.31 3.11 -0.21
C LEU A 51 -22.55 3.84 0.89
N ALA A 52 -22.06 5.05 0.62
CA ALA A 52 -21.38 5.88 1.60
C ALA A 52 -22.29 6.27 2.76
N GLU A 53 -23.49 6.77 2.47
CA GLU A 53 -24.48 7.11 3.49
C GLU A 53 -24.82 5.91 4.41
N ASN A 54 -24.92 4.70 3.83
CA ASN A 54 -25.23 3.49 4.59
C ASN A 54 -24.03 2.98 5.43
N ARG A 55 -22.80 3.14 4.96
CA ARG A 55 -21.60 2.62 5.63
C ARG A 55 -21.03 3.62 6.67
N ALA A 56 -21.25 4.92 6.48
CA ALA A 56 -20.66 5.96 7.30
C ALA A 56 -20.89 5.79 8.81
N PRO A 57 -22.10 5.46 9.31
CA PRO A 57 -22.31 5.30 10.75
C PRO A 57 -21.39 4.23 11.35
N GLY A 58 -21.29 3.04 10.75
CA GLY A 58 -20.43 1.98 11.26
C GLY A 58 -18.94 2.33 11.19
N LEU A 59 -18.50 3.04 10.14
CA LEU A 59 -17.10 3.47 10.04
C LEU A 59 -16.79 4.59 11.06
N ILE A 60 -17.75 5.44 11.40
CA ILE A 60 -17.60 6.44 12.47
C ILE A 60 -17.37 5.74 13.81
N GLU A 61 -18.18 4.73 14.14
CA GLU A 61 -18.01 3.92 15.36
C GLU A 61 -16.63 3.24 15.42
N GLU A 62 -16.15 2.71 14.29
CA GLU A 62 -14.80 2.13 14.17
C GLU A 62 -13.72 3.17 14.48
N TYR A 63 -13.78 4.36 13.87
CA TYR A 63 -12.83 5.45 14.15
C TYR A 63 -12.91 5.94 15.61
N GLU A 64 -14.10 6.06 16.18
CA GLU A 64 -14.27 6.42 17.59
C GLU A 64 -13.62 5.40 18.53
N SER A 65 -13.73 4.09 18.21
CA SER A 65 -13.15 3.00 19.01
C SER A 65 -11.62 3.05 19.10
N ILE A 66 -10.95 3.60 18.08
CA ILE A 66 -9.50 3.75 18.01
C ILE A 66 -9.00 5.16 18.33
N GLY A 67 -9.89 6.09 18.68
CA GLY A 67 -9.54 7.49 18.96
C GLY A 67 -9.27 8.35 17.72
N GLY A 68 -9.76 7.92 16.53
CA GLY A 68 -9.53 8.54 15.24
C GLY A 68 -8.33 7.91 14.49
N SER A 69 -8.30 8.09 13.18
CA SER A 69 -7.17 7.59 12.38
C SER A 69 -5.93 8.47 12.51
N PRO A 70 -4.77 7.90 12.80
CA PRO A 70 -3.51 8.64 12.79
C PRO A 70 -2.86 8.75 11.40
N LEU A 71 -3.40 8.09 10.35
CA LEU A 71 -2.78 7.92 9.05
C LEU A 71 -2.24 9.22 8.47
N ASN A 72 -3.11 10.23 8.32
CA ASN A 72 -2.71 11.48 7.65
C ASN A 72 -1.60 12.21 8.42
N LYS A 73 -1.66 12.22 9.76
CA LYS A 73 -0.61 12.83 10.60
C LYS A 73 0.71 12.10 10.48
N GLN A 74 0.67 10.75 10.46
CA GLN A 74 1.87 9.93 10.30
C GLN A 74 2.46 10.08 8.89
N ALA A 75 1.61 10.13 7.85
CA ALA A 75 2.04 10.32 6.48
C ALA A 75 2.66 11.71 6.25
N GLN A 76 2.08 12.76 6.85
CA GLN A 76 2.66 14.10 6.81
C GLN A 76 4.03 14.13 7.49
N TYR A 77 4.12 13.61 8.72
CA TYR A 77 5.38 13.53 9.45
C TYR A 77 6.46 12.77 8.67
N GLN A 78 6.10 11.65 8.07
CA GLN A 78 7.00 10.87 7.22
C GLN A 78 7.46 11.67 5.98
N SER A 79 6.55 12.43 5.36
CA SER A 79 6.85 13.29 4.23
C SER A 79 7.85 14.39 4.61
N ASP A 80 7.68 15.02 5.78
CA ASP A 80 8.60 16.04 6.30
C ASP A 80 9.99 15.46 6.60
N LEU A 81 10.04 14.26 7.20
CA LEU A 81 11.31 13.56 7.44
C LEU A 81 12.00 13.19 6.12
N LEU A 82 11.25 12.75 5.11
CA LEU A 82 11.79 12.44 3.78
C LEU A 82 12.39 13.68 3.12
N GLU A 83 11.72 14.85 3.20
CA GLU A 83 12.27 16.10 2.68
C GLU A 83 13.60 16.44 3.35
N ALA A 84 13.65 16.36 4.68
CA ALA A 84 14.87 16.63 5.44
C ALA A 84 16.01 15.67 5.04
N GLU A 85 15.69 14.39 4.89
CA GLU A 85 16.67 13.36 4.50
C GLU A 85 17.18 13.58 3.06
N LEU A 86 16.30 13.89 2.10
CA LEU A 86 16.70 14.19 0.72
C LEU A 86 17.61 15.41 0.67
N ARG A 87 17.29 16.47 1.42
CA ARG A 87 18.13 17.67 1.52
C ARG A 87 19.47 17.39 2.20
N SER A 88 19.49 16.56 3.23
CA SER A 88 20.74 16.15 3.89
C SER A 88 21.70 15.43 2.94
N ARG A 89 21.15 14.71 1.95
CA ARG A 89 21.89 14.04 0.87
C ARG A 89 22.28 14.99 -0.28
N GLY A 90 21.97 16.28 -0.18
CA GLY A 90 22.33 17.29 -1.16
C GLY A 90 21.37 17.44 -2.34
N LEU A 91 20.16 16.88 -2.25
CA LEU A 91 19.12 17.06 -3.25
C LEU A 91 18.27 18.30 -2.94
N ASP A 92 18.09 19.18 -3.94
CA ASP A 92 17.15 20.30 -3.85
C ASP A 92 15.72 19.76 -4.10
N ALA A 93 15.17 19.11 -3.07
CA ALA A 93 13.88 18.45 -3.14
C ALA A 93 12.89 19.05 -2.14
N THR A 94 11.63 19.13 -2.56
CA THR A 94 10.46 19.45 -1.73
C THR A 94 9.45 18.32 -1.83
N THR A 95 8.96 17.86 -0.69
CA THR A 95 7.91 16.85 -0.64
C THR A 95 6.53 17.50 -0.67
N TYR A 96 5.59 16.81 -1.29
CA TYR A 96 4.18 17.17 -1.35
C TYR A 96 3.38 15.96 -0.93
N GLU A 97 2.79 16.02 0.26
CA GLU A 97 1.86 14.97 0.67
C GLU A 97 0.60 15.00 -0.21
N ALA A 98 0.10 13.83 -0.54
CA ALA A 98 -1.09 13.67 -1.35
C ALA A 98 -1.88 12.43 -0.91
N TYR A 99 -3.19 12.54 -0.94
CA TYR A 99 -4.07 11.44 -0.57
C TYR A 99 -5.03 11.08 -1.71
N GLN A 100 -5.37 9.78 -1.80
CA GLN A 100 -6.34 9.31 -2.78
C GLN A 100 -7.77 9.72 -2.42
N PHE A 101 -8.11 9.74 -1.11
CA PHE A 101 -9.49 9.85 -0.67
C PHE A 101 -9.79 11.01 0.28
N THR A 102 -8.75 11.73 0.74
CA THR A 102 -8.88 12.94 1.58
C THR A 102 -8.08 14.12 1.02
N GLU A 103 -8.03 15.24 1.73
CA GLU A 103 -7.18 16.39 1.36
C GLU A 103 -5.87 16.39 2.19
N PRO A 104 -4.78 16.94 1.61
CA PRO A 104 -4.69 17.43 0.23
C PRO A 104 -4.78 16.29 -0.78
N SER A 105 -5.67 16.46 -1.77
CA SER A 105 -5.84 15.49 -2.85
C SER A 105 -4.63 15.47 -3.79
N ILE A 106 -4.51 14.41 -4.58
CA ILE A 106 -3.44 14.31 -5.60
C ILE A 106 -3.44 15.52 -6.52
N ILE A 107 -4.61 15.99 -6.97
CA ILE A 107 -4.69 17.18 -7.83
C ILE A 107 -4.23 18.45 -7.09
N SER A 108 -4.63 18.64 -5.84
CA SER A 108 -4.22 19.78 -5.02
C SER A 108 -2.70 19.80 -4.82
N ALA A 109 -2.08 18.65 -4.59
CA ALA A 109 -0.63 18.52 -4.45
C ALA A 109 0.12 18.80 -5.78
N VAL A 110 -0.42 18.35 -6.91
CA VAL A 110 0.11 18.64 -8.25
C VAL A 110 0.02 20.14 -8.54
N GLN A 111 -1.09 20.81 -8.22
CA GLN A 111 -1.28 22.25 -8.37
C GLN A 111 -0.26 23.04 -7.54
N LYS A 112 -0.05 22.60 -6.29
CA LYS A 112 0.96 23.23 -5.42
C LYS A 112 2.37 23.07 -5.98
N ALA A 113 2.76 21.87 -6.39
CA ALA A 113 4.08 21.63 -6.98
C ALA A 113 4.31 22.46 -8.25
N ARG A 114 3.27 22.64 -9.09
CA ARG A 114 3.31 23.52 -10.24
C ARG A 114 3.51 24.98 -9.85
N ALA A 115 2.75 25.45 -8.86
CA ALA A 115 2.83 26.83 -8.37
C ALA A 115 4.22 27.16 -7.78
N ASP A 116 4.84 26.19 -7.12
CA ASP A 116 6.17 26.28 -6.53
C ASP A 116 7.31 26.20 -7.60
N GLY A 117 6.95 25.94 -8.87
CA GLY A 117 7.92 25.95 -9.98
C GLY A 117 8.75 24.66 -10.11
N VAL A 118 8.26 23.54 -9.59
CA VAL A 118 8.92 22.23 -9.70
C VAL A 118 9.18 21.87 -11.17
N GLY A 119 10.41 21.51 -11.48
CA GLY A 119 10.82 21.14 -12.85
C GLY A 119 10.88 19.64 -13.08
N HIS A 120 11.09 18.84 -12.02
CA HIS A 120 11.03 17.38 -12.06
C HIS A 120 10.09 16.88 -10.97
N LEU A 121 8.95 16.33 -11.34
CA LEU A 121 7.97 15.74 -10.42
C LEU A 121 8.17 14.23 -10.34
N ILE A 122 8.35 13.71 -9.13
CA ILE A 122 8.46 12.27 -8.82
C ILE A 122 7.24 11.85 -8.04
N ALA A 123 6.45 10.92 -8.57
CA ALA A 123 5.35 10.30 -7.82
C ALA A 123 5.87 9.08 -7.05
N LEU A 124 5.69 9.09 -5.73
CA LEU A 124 6.08 8.02 -4.81
C LEU A 124 4.87 7.55 -4.00
N PRO A 125 4.06 6.63 -4.51
CA PRO A 125 3.06 5.95 -3.71
C PRO A 125 3.71 5.17 -2.57
N VAL A 126 3.31 5.43 -1.33
CA VAL A 126 3.87 4.78 -0.14
C VAL A 126 3.16 3.43 0.08
N TYR A 127 3.13 2.63 -0.97
CA TYR A 127 2.60 1.28 -0.99
C TYR A 127 3.68 0.31 -1.48
N PRO A 128 4.22 -0.55 -0.61
CA PRO A 128 5.29 -1.48 -1.00
C PRO A 128 4.85 -2.46 -2.07
N ILE A 129 3.62 -2.93 -1.99
CA ILE A 129 3.03 -3.93 -2.89
C ILE A 129 2.08 -3.24 -3.86
N CYS A 130 2.35 -3.40 -5.16
CA CYS A 130 1.54 -2.76 -6.19
C CYS A 130 0.14 -3.38 -6.30
N GLY A 131 -0.87 -2.62 -5.90
CA GLY A 131 -2.29 -2.95 -6.01
C GLY A 131 -3.04 -2.10 -7.03
N ARG A 132 -4.17 -2.64 -7.53
CA ARG A 132 -5.04 -1.96 -8.49
C ARG A 132 -5.65 -0.68 -7.91
N SER A 133 -6.19 -0.77 -6.69
CA SER A 133 -6.88 0.34 -6.01
C SER A 133 -5.93 1.32 -5.32
N THR A 134 -4.67 0.97 -5.18
CA THR A 134 -3.62 1.77 -4.53
C THR A 134 -2.64 2.33 -5.56
N THR A 135 -1.50 1.70 -5.75
CA THR A 135 -0.41 2.21 -6.62
C THR A 135 -0.89 2.55 -8.03
N VAL A 136 -1.67 1.65 -8.68
CA VAL A 136 -2.11 1.88 -10.06
C VAL A 136 -3.08 3.06 -10.13
N ALA A 137 -4.06 3.11 -9.24
CA ALA A 137 -5.04 4.19 -9.20
C ALA A 137 -4.39 5.54 -8.83
N ALA A 138 -3.46 5.55 -7.87
CA ALA A 138 -2.73 6.75 -7.47
C ALA A 138 -1.91 7.34 -8.63
N LEU A 139 -1.13 6.52 -9.35
CA LEU A 139 -0.34 6.98 -10.49
C LEU A 139 -1.21 7.45 -11.67
N GLU A 140 -2.34 6.81 -11.90
CA GLU A 140 -3.31 7.27 -12.90
C GLU A 140 -3.90 8.62 -12.50
N ALA A 141 -4.23 8.83 -11.23
CA ALA A 141 -4.73 10.11 -10.73
C ALA A 141 -3.69 11.25 -10.91
N VAL A 142 -2.40 10.98 -10.68
CA VAL A 142 -1.34 11.96 -10.99
C VAL A 142 -1.32 12.29 -12.48
N ARG A 143 -1.40 11.30 -13.36
CA ARG A 143 -1.43 11.50 -14.81
C ARG A 143 -2.62 12.35 -15.27
N VAL A 144 -3.79 12.10 -14.68
CA VAL A 144 -5.00 12.89 -14.93
C VAL A 144 -4.79 14.33 -14.45
N ALA A 145 -4.30 14.53 -13.23
CA ALA A 145 -4.03 15.85 -12.66
C ALA A 145 -3.05 16.67 -13.52
N LEU A 146 -1.96 16.04 -13.98
CA LEU A 146 -1.00 16.70 -14.89
C LEU A 146 -1.66 17.15 -16.21
N THR A 147 -2.57 16.35 -16.74
CA THR A 147 -3.30 16.64 -17.96
C THR A 147 -4.30 17.79 -17.77
N GLU A 148 -5.09 17.74 -16.68
CA GLU A 148 -6.07 18.78 -16.35
C GLU A 148 -5.41 20.12 -16.08
N GLU A 149 -4.25 20.11 -15.41
CA GLU A 149 -3.44 21.31 -15.16
C GLU A 149 -2.70 21.80 -16.41
N ASN A 150 -2.71 21.07 -17.52
CA ASN A 150 -1.90 21.35 -18.70
C ASN A 150 -0.44 21.65 -18.33
N TRP A 151 0.12 20.82 -17.44
CA TRP A 151 1.47 20.95 -16.91
C TRP A 151 2.34 19.77 -17.31
N GLY A 152 3.45 20.05 -17.98
CA GLY A 152 4.40 19.06 -18.50
C GLY A 152 5.78 19.16 -17.85
N PRO A 153 5.94 18.90 -16.55
CA PRO A 153 7.26 18.79 -15.94
C PRO A 153 7.98 17.56 -16.46
N ARG A 154 9.30 17.44 -16.21
CA ARG A 154 9.90 16.11 -16.21
C ARG A 154 9.14 15.26 -15.20
N TYR A 155 8.62 14.10 -15.62
CA TYR A 155 7.83 13.24 -14.76
C TYR A 155 8.49 11.88 -14.61
N SER A 156 8.57 11.40 -13.37
CA SER A 156 8.98 10.04 -13.03
C SER A 156 8.06 9.50 -11.93
N ALA A 157 7.94 8.18 -11.85
CA ALA A 157 7.17 7.54 -10.79
C ALA A 157 7.83 6.25 -10.33
N ILE A 158 7.64 5.92 -9.06
CA ILE A 158 8.11 4.68 -8.45
C ILE A 158 6.89 3.84 -8.10
N SER A 159 6.82 2.61 -8.60
CA SER A 159 5.74 1.70 -8.30
C SER A 159 6.27 0.31 -7.93
N GLY A 160 5.60 -0.36 -6.96
CA GLY A 160 5.91 -1.74 -6.63
C GLY A 160 7.36 -1.96 -6.19
N TRP A 161 7.73 -1.42 -5.06
CA TRP A 161 9.11 -1.45 -4.55
C TRP A 161 9.40 -2.53 -3.48
N HIS A 162 8.44 -3.43 -3.20
CA HIS A 162 8.63 -4.52 -2.22
C HIS A 162 9.80 -5.45 -2.53
N HIS A 163 10.21 -5.54 -3.79
CA HIS A 163 11.33 -6.39 -4.22
C HIS A 163 12.71 -5.73 -4.02
N HIS A 164 12.76 -4.43 -3.68
CA HIS A 164 14.01 -3.72 -3.47
C HIS A 164 14.79 -4.33 -2.29
N PRO A 165 16.09 -4.66 -2.46
CA PRO A 165 16.87 -5.30 -1.37
C PRO A 165 16.86 -4.50 -0.08
N GLY A 166 17.06 -3.17 -0.16
CA GLY A 166 17.06 -2.29 1.01
C GLY A 166 15.74 -2.31 1.79
N TYR A 167 14.60 -2.44 1.08
CA TYR A 167 13.32 -2.57 1.77
C TYR A 167 13.15 -3.91 2.48
N ARG A 168 13.57 -5.00 1.84
CA ARG A 168 13.48 -6.33 2.44
C ARG A 168 14.31 -6.42 3.71
N SER A 169 15.58 -6.02 3.64
CA SER A 169 16.46 -6.01 4.82
C SER A 169 15.91 -5.12 5.92
N PHE A 170 15.44 -3.91 5.58
CA PHE A 170 14.78 -3.04 6.54
C PHE A 170 13.58 -3.72 7.22
N ARG A 171 12.67 -4.36 6.45
CA ARG A 171 11.50 -5.04 7.03
C ARG A 171 11.89 -6.20 7.92
N ALA A 172 12.87 -6.99 7.53
CA ALA A 172 13.38 -8.09 8.35
C ALA A 172 14.01 -7.57 9.66
N GLU A 173 14.83 -6.53 9.59
CA GLU A 173 15.43 -5.90 10.77
C GLU A 173 14.37 -5.31 11.72
N HIS A 174 13.37 -4.63 11.18
CA HIS A 174 12.27 -4.07 11.97
C HIS A 174 11.49 -5.16 12.71
N ILE A 175 11.14 -6.27 12.04
CA ILE A 175 10.48 -7.41 12.67
C ILE A 175 11.41 -8.09 13.69
N SER A 176 12.68 -8.30 13.36
CA SER A 176 13.65 -8.90 14.26
C SER A 176 13.86 -8.07 15.53
N GLY A 177 13.84 -6.74 15.42
CA GLY A 177 13.88 -5.84 16.57
C GLY A 177 12.70 -6.06 17.51
N TYR A 178 11.50 -6.13 16.97
CA TYR A 178 10.29 -6.43 17.75
C TYR A 178 10.35 -7.81 18.43
N LEU A 179 10.77 -8.84 17.68
CA LEU A 179 10.93 -10.18 18.23
C LEU A 179 11.88 -10.21 19.42
N SER A 180 13.03 -9.52 19.29
CA SER A 180 14.03 -9.42 20.35
C SER A 180 13.50 -8.68 21.59
N GLU A 181 12.81 -7.56 21.39
CA GLU A 181 12.22 -6.76 22.48
C GLU A 181 11.18 -7.54 23.28
N HIS A 182 10.39 -8.37 22.59
CA HIS A 182 9.29 -9.13 23.19
C HIS A 182 9.66 -10.58 23.56
N ASN A 183 10.94 -10.97 23.41
CA ASN A 183 11.43 -12.33 23.68
C ASN A 183 10.68 -13.42 22.90
N LEU A 184 10.38 -13.13 21.62
CA LEU A 184 9.72 -14.06 20.70
C LEU A 184 10.76 -14.77 19.83
N ASP A 185 10.66 -16.10 19.72
CA ASP A 185 11.60 -16.92 18.92
C ASP A 185 10.83 -17.67 17.81
N LEU A 186 11.15 -17.37 16.56
CA LEU A 186 10.56 -18.05 15.40
C LEU A 186 11.04 -19.51 15.24
N ASN A 187 12.06 -19.95 15.99
CA ASN A 187 12.48 -21.36 16.06
C ASN A 187 11.61 -22.17 17.01
N ASP A 188 10.91 -21.52 17.95
CA ASP A 188 9.92 -22.19 18.78
C ASP A 188 8.79 -22.78 17.90
N PRO A 189 8.50 -24.10 18.01
CA PRO A 189 7.42 -24.72 17.24
C PRO A 189 6.05 -24.11 17.50
N GLU A 190 5.81 -23.54 18.66
CA GLU A 190 4.55 -22.89 19.02
C GLU A 190 4.43 -21.45 18.50
N THR A 191 5.50 -20.85 17.96
CA THR A 191 5.50 -19.49 17.45
C THR A 191 5.38 -19.47 15.92
N LEU A 192 4.39 -18.76 15.38
CA LEU A 192 4.15 -18.60 13.95
C LEU A 192 4.32 -17.14 13.53
N LEU A 193 5.16 -16.92 12.52
CA LEU A 193 5.19 -15.66 11.79
C LEU A 193 3.94 -15.58 10.89
N TYR A 194 3.09 -14.59 11.14
CA TYR A 194 1.83 -14.42 10.43
C TYR A 194 1.77 -13.07 9.73
N PHE A 195 1.66 -13.07 8.42
CA PHE A 195 1.51 -11.86 7.62
C PHE A 195 0.04 -11.57 7.36
N SER A 196 -0.44 -10.44 7.86
CA SER A 196 -1.75 -9.91 7.52
C SER A 196 -1.61 -8.86 6.42
N VAL A 197 -2.50 -8.93 5.43
CA VAL A 197 -2.49 -8.02 4.29
C VAL A 197 -3.92 -7.75 3.82
N HIS A 198 -4.19 -6.52 3.38
CA HIS A 198 -5.50 -6.21 2.81
C HIS A 198 -5.79 -7.10 1.60
N GLY A 199 -6.97 -7.71 1.54
CA GLY A 199 -7.39 -8.53 0.42
C GLY A 199 -7.65 -7.74 -0.86
N THR A 200 -7.81 -8.45 -1.96
CA THR A 200 -8.19 -7.82 -3.23
C THR A 200 -9.33 -8.58 -3.91
N PRO A 201 -10.25 -7.89 -4.60
CA PRO A 201 -11.26 -8.55 -5.41
C PRO A 201 -10.62 -9.44 -6.49
N ILE A 202 -11.11 -10.67 -6.60
CA ILE A 202 -10.62 -11.64 -7.61
C ILE A 202 -10.81 -11.10 -9.03
N GLN A 203 -11.81 -10.26 -9.25
CA GLN A 203 -12.00 -9.58 -10.53
C GLN A 203 -10.74 -8.82 -10.97
N PHE A 204 -10.06 -8.13 -10.06
CA PHE A 204 -8.83 -7.40 -10.40
C PHE A 204 -7.69 -8.33 -10.83
N LEU A 205 -7.60 -9.51 -10.23
CA LEU A 205 -6.62 -10.53 -10.61
C LEU A 205 -6.94 -11.09 -12.00
N ASN A 206 -8.22 -11.32 -12.31
CA ASN A 206 -8.68 -11.74 -13.63
C ASN A 206 -8.44 -10.68 -14.71
N GLU A 207 -8.45 -9.40 -14.34
CA GLU A 207 -8.08 -8.28 -15.21
C GLU A 207 -6.55 -8.12 -15.39
N GLY A 208 -5.75 -8.98 -14.76
CA GLY A 208 -4.29 -9.05 -14.91
C GLY A 208 -3.49 -8.37 -13.82
N ASN A 209 -4.11 -7.93 -12.69
CA ASN A 209 -3.34 -7.55 -11.52
C ASN A 209 -2.69 -8.79 -10.89
N ARG A 210 -1.49 -8.61 -10.34
CA ARG A 210 -0.68 -9.68 -9.74
C ARG A 210 -0.46 -9.48 -8.25
N TYR A 211 -1.37 -8.80 -7.59
CA TYR A 211 -1.24 -8.45 -6.17
C TYR A 211 -1.02 -9.66 -5.27
N ASP A 212 -1.77 -10.73 -5.46
CA ASP A 212 -1.62 -12.00 -4.74
C ASP A 212 -0.21 -12.60 -4.86
N ARG A 213 0.38 -12.55 -6.05
CA ARG A 213 1.74 -13.05 -6.28
C ARG A 213 2.80 -12.14 -5.69
N TYR A 214 2.60 -10.83 -5.73
CA TYR A 214 3.50 -9.88 -5.09
C TYR A 214 3.48 -10.02 -3.57
N VAL A 215 2.30 -10.27 -2.97
CA VAL A 215 2.14 -10.57 -1.54
C VAL A 215 2.91 -11.83 -1.19
N GLU A 216 2.65 -12.94 -1.89
CA GLU A 216 3.32 -14.23 -1.64
C GLU A 216 4.84 -14.10 -1.73
N GLU A 217 5.33 -13.43 -2.77
CA GLU A 217 6.76 -13.22 -2.98
C GLU A 217 7.37 -12.37 -1.85
N HIS A 218 6.71 -11.27 -1.50
CA HIS A 218 7.19 -10.38 -0.45
C HIS A 218 7.28 -11.09 0.89
N CYS A 219 6.23 -11.79 1.28
CA CYS A 219 6.21 -12.57 2.54
C CYS A 219 7.33 -13.63 2.56
N LYS A 220 7.51 -14.37 1.47
CA LYS A 220 8.60 -15.35 1.35
C LYS A 220 9.98 -14.73 1.50
N MET A 221 10.22 -13.57 0.86
CA MET A 221 11.51 -12.89 0.92
C MET A 221 11.80 -12.37 2.34
N VAL A 222 10.82 -11.75 2.99
CA VAL A 222 10.99 -11.25 4.36
C VAL A 222 11.19 -12.40 5.36
N ALA A 223 10.40 -13.47 5.24
CA ALA A 223 10.57 -14.66 6.09
C ALA A 223 11.96 -15.31 5.90
N ALA A 224 12.45 -15.39 4.67
CA ALA A 224 13.79 -15.93 4.39
C ALA A 224 14.91 -15.06 5.01
N GLU A 225 14.78 -13.74 5.00
CA GLU A 225 15.75 -12.84 5.68
C GLU A 225 15.67 -12.95 7.21
N LEU A 226 14.51 -13.32 7.78
CA LEU A 226 14.34 -13.67 9.18
C LEU A 226 14.84 -15.09 9.53
N GLY A 227 15.34 -15.83 8.54
CA GLY A 227 15.86 -17.19 8.72
C GLY A 227 14.79 -18.27 8.89
N THR A 228 13.53 -18.00 8.52
CA THR A 228 12.43 -18.96 8.61
C THR A 228 11.76 -19.19 7.26
N SER A 229 11.24 -20.41 7.05
CA SER A 229 10.32 -20.73 5.97
C SER A 229 8.90 -21.01 6.50
N ARG A 230 8.73 -20.94 7.82
CA ARG A 230 7.48 -21.22 8.51
C ARG A 230 6.73 -19.92 8.75
N PHE A 231 5.77 -19.64 7.91
CA PHE A 231 4.88 -18.48 8.01
C PHE A 231 3.52 -18.79 7.41
N GLU A 232 2.54 -17.97 7.74
CA GLU A 232 1.20 -17.98 7.15
C GLU A 232 0.86 -16.60 6.61
N VAL A 233 -0.04 -16.55 5.63
CA VAL A 233 -0.57 -15.30 5.06
C VAL A 233 -2.09 -15.33 5.12
N GLY A 234 -2.68 -14.32 5.71
CA GLY A 234 -4.14 -14.12 5.71
C GLY A 234 -4.52 -12.76 5.15
N PHE A 235 -5.72 -12.70 4.60
CA PHE A 235 -6.24 -11.50 3.97
C PHE A 235 -7.33 -10.83 4.80
N GLN A 236 -7.22 -9.51 4.96
CA GLN A 236 -8.31 -8.67 5.48
C GLN A 236 -9.30 -8.43 4.33
N ASN A 237 -10.46 -9.06 4.40
CA ASN A 237 -11.46 -9.04 3.34
C ASN A 237 -12.75 -8.35 3.79
N HIS A 238 -13.39 -7.62 2.89
CA HIS A 238 -14.73 -7.08 3.12
C HIS A 238 -15.80 -8.14 2.91
N THR A 239 -16.16 -8.88 3.95
CA THR A 239 -17.08 -10.02 3.91
C THR A 239 -18.53 -9.65 3.63
N ASN A 240 -18.91 -8.38 3.81
CA ASN A 240 -20.27 -7.88 3.59
C ASN A 240 -20.64 -7.65 2.12
N ARG A 241 -19.73 -7.91 1.17
CA ARG A 241 -19.93 -7.72 -0.27
C ARG A 241 -20.09 -9.07 -0.98
N ARG A 242 -20.97 -9.11 -1.98
CA ARG A 242 -21.19 -10.29 -2.86
C ARG A 242 -20.12 -10.44 -3.96
N ILE A 243 -18.92 -9.95 -3.73
CA ILE A 243 -17.78 -10.11 -4.63
C ILE A 243 -16.77 -11.06 -4.02
N ALA A 244 -16.17 -11.89 -4.85
CA ALA A 244 -15.14 -12.82 -4.40
C ALA A 244 -13.83 -12.09 -4.13
N TRP A 245 -13.20 -12.40 -2.99
CA TRP A 245 -11.93 -11.86 -2.52
C TRP A 245 -10.86 -12.95 -2.43
N THR A 246 -9.60 -12.53 -2.35
CA THR A 246 -8.46 -13.41 -2.08
C THR A 246 -8.65 -14.20 -0.77
N GLN A 247 -8.11 -15.41 -0.71
CA GLN A 247 -8.27 -16.35 0.40
C GLN A 247 -6.90 -16.92 0.81
N PRO A 248 -6.76 -17.44 2.04
CA PRO A 248 -7.74 -17.42 3.12
C PRO A 248 -7.90 -16.02 3.74
N ASP A 249 -9.06 -15.70 4.32
CA ASP A 249 -9.17 -14.54 5.21
C ASP A 249 -8.43 -14.80 6.53
N ASN A 250 -8.17 -13.72 7.30
CA ASN A 250 -7.37 -13.81 8.52
C ASN A 250 -7.92 -14.81 9.54
N GLU A 251 -9.23 -14.80 9.77
CA GLU A 251 -9.84 -15.67 10.77
C GLU A 251 -9.69 -17.15 10.39
N ASN A 252 -10.06 -17.51 9.16
CA ASN A 252 -9.91 -18.88 8.65
C ASN A 252 -8.45 -19.35 8.63
N ALA A 253 -7.52 -18.46 8.28
CA ALA A 253 -6.10 -18.78 8.27
C ALA A 253 -5.56 -19.05 9.68
N ILE A 254 -5.96 -18.27 10.68
CA ILE A 254 -5.56 -18.45 12.09
C ILE A 254 -6.21 -19.68 12.71
N GLU A 255 -7.49 -19.93 12.43
CA GLU A 255 -8.20 -21.11 12.95
C GLU A 255 -7.60 -22.41 12.44
N ALA A 256 -7.10 -22.43 11.21
CA ALA A 256 -6.48 -23.61 10.60
C ALA A 256 -5.07 -23.94 11.14
N ARG A 257 -4.51 -23.13 12.05
CA ARG A 257 -3.17 -23.31 12.60
C ARG A 257 -3.23 -23.86 14.03
N ASP A 258 -2.25 -24.70 14.36
CA ASP A 258 -2.11 -25.27 15.70
C ASP A 258 -1.24 -24.40 16.63
N GLU A 259 -0.38 -23.55 16.06
CA GLU A 259 0.53 -22.70 16.82
C GLU A 259 -0.25 -21.76 17.76
N THR A 260 0.26 -21.60 18.96
CA THR A 260 -0.40 -20.85 20.04
C THR A 260 0.13 -19.43 20.21
N ASN A 261 1.28 -19.12 19.61
CA ASN A 261 1.92 -17.83 19.73
C ASN A 261 2.08 -17.16 18.35
N LEU A 262 1.22 -16.19 18.04
CA LEU A 262 1.21 -15.55 16.73
C LEU A 262 1.95 -14.22 16.74
N VAL A 263 2.87 -14.06 15.79
CA VAL A 263 3.56 -12.79 15.49
C VAL A 263 2.91 -12.18 14.26
N ILE A 264 2.00 -11.23 14.47
CA ILE A 264 1.20 -10.61 13.42
C ILE A 264 1.95 -9.46 12.80
N VAL A 265 2.18 -9.52 11.49
CA VAL A 265 2.88 -8.48 10.74
C VAL A 265 1.95 -7.89 9.68
N PRO A 266 1.48 -6.63 9.83
CA PRO A 266 0.72 -5.93 8.78
C PRO A 266 1.67 -5.52 7.66
N ILE A 267 2.03 -6.48 6.80
CA ILE A 267 3.20 -6.39 5.90
C ILE A 267 3.07 -5.33 4.81
N ALA A 268 1.85 -5.01 4.39
CA ALA A 268 1.57 -4.04 3.33
C ALA A 268 1.31 -2.62 3.85
N PHE A 269 1.18 -2.44 5.16
CA PHE A 269 0.85 -1.16 5.79
C PHE A 269 2.10 -0.44 6.26
N MET A 270 2.18 0.85 5.94
CA MET A 270 3.30 1.71 6.31
C MET A 270 2.90 2.76 7.36
N HIS A 271 1.62 2.93 7.60
CA HIS A 271 1.03 3.82 8.59
C HIS A 271 -0.04 3.06 9.38
N GLU A 272 -0.24 3.44 10.66
CA GLU A 272 -1.39 2.97 11.42
C GLU A 272 -2.67 3.63 10.89
N GLN A 273 -3.72 2.86 10.81
CA GLN A 273 -4.99 3.26 10.22
C GLN A 273 -6.12 2.34 10.72
N SER A 274 -7.35 2.53 10.25
CA SER A 274 -8.47 1.71 10.70
C SER A 274 -8.22 0.21 10.53
N GLU A 275 -7.64 -0.22 9.40
CA GLU A 275 -7.35 -1.62 9.15
C GLU A 275 -6.30 -2.22 10.10
N THR A 276 -5.40 -1.42 10.68
CA THR A 276 -4.42 -1.93 11.65
C THR A 276 -4.90 -1.80 13.09
N LEU A 277 -5.56 -0.70 13.44
CA LEU A 277 -5.96 -0.42 14.83
C LEU A 277 -7.32 -1.02 15.18
N SER A 278 -8.30 -0.97 14.28
CA SER A 278 -9.62 -1.58 14.51
C SER A 278 -9.62 -3.06 14.11
N GLU A 279 -9.37 -3.35 12.83
CA GLU A 279 -9.53 -4.71 12.32
C GLU A 279 -8.48 -5.68 12.91
N LEU A 280 -7.20 -5.27 13.09
CA LEU A 280 -6.19 -6.16 13.66
C LEU A 280 -6.15 -6.08 15.19
N ASP A 281 -6.01 -4.88 15.78
CA ASP A 281 -5.76 -4.76 17.22
C ASP A 281 -7.00 -4.97 18.09
N LEU A 282 -8.21 -4.72 17.58
CA LEU A 282 -9.45 -4.97 18.31
C LEU A 282 -10.12 -6.28 17.86
N GLU A 283 -10.48 -6.38 16.59
CA GLU A 283 -11.30 -7.49 16.10
C GLU A 283 -10.50 -8.79 16.00
N LEU A 284 -9.42 -8.81 15.20
CA LEU A 284 -8.62 -10.03 14.99
C LEU A 284 -7.90 -10.47 16.28
N ARG A 285 -7.46 -9.53 17.11
CA ARG A 285 -6.92 -9.85 18.43
C ARG A 285 -7.97 -10.57 19.30
N SER A 286 -9.17 -10.01 19.40
CA SER A 286 -10.25 -10.62 20.18
C SER A 286 -10.61 -12.02 19.69
N PHE A 287 -10.68 -12.20 18.37
CA PHE A 287 -10.90 -13.52 17.76
C PHE A 287 -9.77 -14.50 18.11
N THR A 288 -8.52 -14.10 17.94
CA THR A 288 -7.33 -14.93 18.16
C THR A 288 -7.20 -15.35 19.63
N GLU A 289 -7.39 -14.40 20.55
CA GLU A 289 -7.37 -14.66 22.00
C GLU A 289 -8.55 -15.54 22.42
N GLY A 290 -9.69 -15.41 21.76
CA GLY A 290 -10.85 -16.30 21.94
C GLY A 290 -10.57 -17.76 21.59
N LEU A 291 -9.61 -18.02 20.70
CA LEU A 291 -9.10 -19.37 20.37
C LEU A 291 -8.03 -19.87 21.37
N GLY A 292 -7.69 -19.07 22.40
CA GLY A 292 -6.64 -19.39 23.37
C GLY A 292 -5.21 -19.17 22.86
N LYS A 293 -5.04 -18.38 21.78
CA LYS A 293 -3.75 -18.05 21.18
C LYS A 293 -3.30 -16.66 21.60
N SER A 294 -1.99 -16.43 21.66
CA SER A 294 -1.44 -15.09 21.89
C SER A 294 -1.36 -14.28 20.60
N PHE A 295 -1.53 -12.98 20.71
CA PHE A 295 -1.53 -12.04 19.59
C PHE A 295 -0.45 -10.96 19.81
N ASN A 296 0.64 -11.05 19.07
CA ASN A 296 1.78 -10.12 19.15
C ASN A 296 1.92 -9.38 17.83
N ARG A 297 1.39 -8.16 17.75
CA ARG A 297 1.42 -7.38 16.52
C ARG A 297 2.66 -6.50 16.43
N VAL A 298 3.45 -6.71 15.38
CA VAL A 298 4.56 -5.82 15.01
C VAL A 298 3.97 -4.47 14.56
N PRO A 299 4.39 -3.32 15.13
CA PRO A 299 3.90 -2.01 14.71
C PRO A 299 4.30 -1.73 13.26
N VAL A 300 3.58 -0.81 12.61
CA VAL A 300 3.98 -0.32 11.29
C VAL A 300 5.13 0.69 11.40
N PRO A 301 6.01 0.79 10.40
CA PRO A 301 7.26 1.53 10.54
C PRO A 301 7.16 3.00 10.11
N HIS A 302 6.09 3.69 10.41
CA HIS A 302 5.81 5.03 9.85
C HIS A 302 6.87 6.10 10.21
N ASP A 303 7.49 6.00 11.37
CA ASP A 303 8.47 6.95 11.91
C ASP A 303 9.89 6.35 12.04
N ASP A 304 10.12 5.15 11.51
CA ASP A 304 11.44 4.52 11.54
C ASP A 304 12.39 5.27 10.56
N GLU A 305 13.43 5.88 11.10
CA GLU A 305 14.43 6.62 10.32
C GLU A 305 15.06 5.78 9.20
N ARG A 306 15.17 4.46 9.39
CA ARG A 306 15.69 3.53 8.38
C ARG A 306 14.72 3.40 7.22
N PHE A 307 13.40 3.45 7.49
CA PHE A 307 12.39 3.45 6.45
C PHE A 307 12.40 4.76 5.65
N VAL A 308 12.51 5.89 6.32
CA VAL A 308 12.67 7.20 5.67
C VAL A 308 13.93 7.22 4.81
N GLY A 309 15.06 6.74 5.36
CA GLY A 309 16.32 6.58 4.62
C GLY A 309 16.18 5.70 3.37
N PHE A 310 15.39 4.62 3.47
CA PHE A 310 15.07 3.77 2.32
C PHE A 310 14.23 4.51 1.25
N LEU A 311 13.20 5.26 1.66
CA LEU A 311 12.41 6.06 0.71
C LEU A 311 13.28 7.10 -0.02
N ALA A 312 14.20 7.73 0.69
CA ALA A 312 15.17 8.64 0.09
C ALA A 312 16.09 7.91 -0.92
N THR A 313 16.53 6.70 -0.60
CA THR A 313 17.32 5.86 -1.51
C THR A 313 16.53 5.53 -2.79
N LEU A 314 15.24 5.23 -2.71
CA LEU A 314 14.42 5.03 -3.91
C LEU A 314 14.42 6.26 -4.84
N VAL A 315 14.36 7.46 -4.26
CA VAL A 315 14.39 8.71 -5.03
C VAL A 315 15.77 8.92 -5.65
N GLU A 316 16.86 8.70 -4.90
CA GLU A 316 18.23 8.83 -5.42
C GLU A 316 18.52 7.84 -6.55
N ASP A 317 18.18 6.56 -6.36
CA ASP A 317 18.36 5.52 -7.36
C ASP A 317 17.61 5.84 -8.65
N LEU A 318 16.39 6.39 -8.54
CA LEU A 318 15.64 6.88 -9.69
C LEU A 318 16.37 8.01 -10.42
N LEU A 319 16.96 8.96 -9.67
CA LEU A 319 17.65 10.12 -10.24
C LEU A 319 18.99 9.75 -10.86
N THR A 320 19.73 8.83 -10.27
CA THR A 320 21.03 8.35 -10.75
C THR A 320 20.91 7.38 -11.92
N GLY A 321 19.73 6.83 -12.14
CA GLY A 321 19.45 5.85 -13.20
C GLY A 321 19.61 4.39 -12.75
N ASP A 322 19.92 4.14 -11.48
CA ASP A 322 20.02 2.76 -10.96
C ASP A 322 18.66 2.04 -10.96
N LEU A 323 17.57 2.81 -10.80
CA LEU A 323 16.22 2.35 -11.03
C LEU A 323 15.74 2.46 -12.50
N SER A 324 16.55 3.02 -13.40
CA SER A 324 16.14 3.30 -14.79
C SER A 324 16.02 2.05 -15.66
N THR A 325 16.52 0.94 -15.20
CA THR A 325 16.34 -0.33 -15.88
C THR A 325 14.99 -0.93 -15.57
N THR A 326 13.90 -0.23 -15.94
CA THR A 326 12.66 -0.94 -16.21
C THR A 326 12.99 -1.89 -17.35
N PRO A 327 13.06 -3.21 -17.13
CA PRO A 327 13.29 -4.13 -18.23
C PRO A 327 12.18 -3.84 -19.23
N THR A 328 12.58 -3.47 -20.44
CA THR A 328 11.63 -3.37 -21.55
C THR A 328 11.08 -4.78 -21.70
N VAL A 329 9.87 -5.03 -21.24
CA VAL A 329 9.23 -6.32 -21.39
C VAL A 329 9.08 -6.57 -22.87
N LYS A 330 9.91 -7.45 -23.39
CA LYS A 330 9.90 -7.82 -24.82
C LYS A 330 8.75 -8.78 -25.16
N ASP A 331 8.06 -9.29 -24.15
CA ASP A 331 6.96 -10.22 -24.34
C ASP A 331 5.64 -9.48 -24.24
N GLU A 332 5.06 -9.14 -25.39
CA GLU A 332 3.78 -8.46 -25.53
C GLU A 332 2.62 -9.24 -24.89
N THR A 333 2.74 -10.55 -24.70
CA THR A 333 1.70 -11.39 -24.09
C THR A 333 1.66 -11.26 -22.58
N LEU A 334 2.77 -10.91 -21.93
CA LEU A 334 2.88 -10.72 -20.49
C LEU A 334 2.70 -9.25 -20.07
N SER A 335 3.04 -8.29 -20.93
CA SER A 335 3.39 -6.96 -20.54
C SER A 335 2.23 -6.04 -20.18
N LEU A 336 1.21 -5.96 -21.02
CA LEU A 336 0.22 -4.88 -20.91
C LEU A 336 -1.04 -5.29 -20.13
N LYS A 337 -1.39 -6.55 -20.11
CA LYS A 337 -2.55 -7.06 -19.37
C LYS A 337 -2.27 -7.24 -17.88
N GLN A 338 -1.00 -7.40 -17.50
CA GLN A 338 -0.59 -7.81 -16.16
C GLN A 338 0.04 -6.69 -15.31
N CYS A 339 0.64 -5.65 -15.95
CA CYS A 339 1.22 -4.52 -15.24
C CYS A 339 1.04 -3.24 -16.06
N ARG A 340 -0.04 -2.52 -15.82
CA ARG A 340 -0.36 -1.28 -16.58
C ARG A 340 0.64 -0.16 -16.33
N CYS A 341 1.25 -0.09 -15.15
CA CYS A 341 2.22 0.97 -14.83
C CYS A 341 3.55 0.78 -15.56
N ALA A 342 3.98 -0.42 -15.88
CA ALA A 342 5.22 -0.66 -16.62
C ALA A 342 5.20 -0.13 -18.07
N ALA A 343 4.03 0.10 -18.64
CA ALA A 343 3.87 0.65 -19.98
C ALA A 343 3.91 2.18 -20.02
N ILE A 344 3.94 2.86 -18.87
CA ILE A 344 3.96 4.32 -18.79
C ILE A 344 5.41 4.80 -18.80
N PRO A 345 5.84 5.64 -19.76
CA PRO A 345 7.20 6.19 -19.76
C PRO A 345 7.52 6.91 -18.44
N GLY A 346 8.73 6.70 -17.91
CA GLY A 346 9.17 7.30 -16.65
C GLY A 346 8.72 6.59 -15.38
N VAL A 347 7.97 5.48 -15.48
CA VAL A 347 7.59 4.69 -14.32
C VAL A 347 8.63 3.59 -14.08
N TYR A 348 9.23 3.62 -12.91
CA TYR A 348 10.02 2.51 -12.39
C TYR A 348 9.11 1.50 -11.71
N CYS A 349 9.28 0.22 -12.03
CA CYS A 349 8.56 -0.88 -11.38
C CYS A 349 9.53 -2.05 -11.15
N ALA A 350 9.81 -2.38 -9.89
CA ALA A 350 10.66 -3.51 -9.53
C ALA A 350 10.13 -4.87 -10.02
N ASN A 351 8.85 -4.91 -10.38
CA ASN A 351 8.18 -6.12 -10.86
C ASN A 351 8.14 -6.24 -12.39
N ALA A 352 8.55 -5.18 -13.10
CA ALA A 352 8.50 -5.18 -14.56
C ALA A 352 9.43 -6.25 -15.15
N GLY A 353 8.94 -6.98 -16.15
CA GLY A 353 9.72 -7.99 -16.88
C GLY A 353 10.02 -9.28 -16.10
N ARG A 354 9.43 -9.45 -14.93
CA ARG A 354 9.62 -10.65 -14.11
C ARG A 354 8.62 -11.73 -14.52
N ASP A 355 9.12 -12.96 -14.64
CA ASP A 355 8.29 -14.14 -14.84
C ASP A 355 7.71 -14.57 -13.48
N LEU A 356 6.47 -14.19 -13.23
CA LEU A 356 5.72 -14.63 -12.06
C LEU A 356 4.73 -15.71 -12.47
N PRO A 357 4.55 -16.75 -11.64
CA PRO A 357 3.56 -17.78 -11.93
C PRO A 357 2.16 -17.16 -12.05
N PRO A 358 1.25 -17.74 -12.82
CA PRO A 358 -0.11 -17.25 -12.92
C PRO A 358 -0.79 -17.23 -11.55
N SER A 359 -1.70 -16.27 -11.34
CA SER A 359 -2.54 -16.24 -10.14
C SER A 359 -3.36 -17.54 -10.03
N PRO A 360 -3.47 -18.18 -8.85
CA PRO A 360 -4.33 -19.35 -8.65
C PRO A 360 -5.80 -19.01 -8.82
N TYR A 361 -6.15 -17.73 -8.77
CA TYR A 361 -7.51 -17.22 -8.99
C TYR A 361 -7.77 -16.85 -10.45
N ALA A 362 -6.75 -16.82 -11.30
CA ALA A 362 -6.94 -16.49 -12.71
C ALA A 362 -7.81 -17.58 -13.36
N VAL A 363 -8.98 -17.18 -13.82
CA VAL A 363 -9.79 -18.04 -14.69
C VAL A 363 -9.05 -18.16 -16.02
N PRO A 364 -8.77 -19.37 -16.52
CA PRO A 364 -8.25 -19.53 -17.87
C PRO A 364 -9.18 -18.78 -18.83
N ASN A 365 -8.62 -17.87 -19.63
CA ASN A 365 -9.38 -17.29 -20.73
C ASN A 365 -9.75 -18.46 -21.65
N ASP A 366 -10.96 -18.94 -21.59
CA ASP A 366 -11.54 -19.75 -22.65
C ASP A 366 -11.51 -18.88 -23.92
N ARG A 367 -10.58 -19.23 -24.81
CA ARG A 367 -10.38 -18.59 -26.12
C ARG A 367 -11.50 -18.97 -27.08
#